data_6164b63cfed1e34c61396f5f8cecc3e0
#
_entry.id   6164b63cfed1e34c61396f5f8cecc3e0
#
_cell.length_a   1.000
_cell.length_b   1.000
_cell.length_c   1.000
_cell.angle_alpha   90.00
_cell.angle_beta   90.00
_cell.angle_gamma   90.00
#
_symmetry.space_group_name_H-M   'P 1'
#
loop_
_entity.id
_entity.type
_entity.pdbx_description
1 polymer ?
#
loop_
_entity_poly.entity_id
_entity_poly.type
_entity_poly.pdbx_seq_one_letter_code
_entity_poly.pdbx_strand_id
1 'polypeptide(L)'
;MRILIVNDQFFAANNGMTISARRFAHALEEIGHDVRVASTGEPGDTPYRMEPFHLPFVDGIIIAQGMTFAKPNDDLLREAVAGADVVHLMTPFPLERHAMSVAQELGRPFTAGFHVQPENVSSSAHLKDVKFVNDDLYAAFYRYFYRYCDLVHCPSEFIASQLREHGYKNRLVVISNGIDPDFHWRKSPKAPEYEGQFLVMMTGRYSIEKRQDVLIDAVALSRYADRIRLVLAGQGPRRDFLAKRAEKLPIPPVMRFFSKEELLGLLSQADLYVHAADIEIEAMACMEAFACGLVPVIADSPRSATPQFSLDERCLFPAGDPAALAERIDWWLSHPDERAEMERRYAESAKAYALPVCIRKAEAMFRQAVEDAAAGATQHFD
;
A
#
# COMPACT_ATOMS: atom_id res chain seq x y z
N MET A 1 -5.62 13.43 -21.79
CA MET A 1 -4.15 13.43 -21.87
C MET A 1 -3.67 12.03 -22.17
N ARG A 2 -2.50 11.91 -22.80
CA ARG A 2 -1.77 10.66 -22.93
C ARG A 2 -0.81 10.56 -21.75
N ILE A 3 -1.04 9.63 -20.86
CA ILE A 3 -0.27 9.44 -19.63
C ILE A 3 0.56 8.18 -19.76
N LEU A 4 1.87 8.28 -19.66
CA LEU A 4 2.76 7.10 -19.61
C LEU A 4 3.06 6.78 -18.15
N ILE A 5 2.67 5.58 -17.70
CA ILE A 5 3.07 5.03 -16.40
C ILE A 5 4.28 4.14 -16.61
N VAL A 6 5.34 4.39 -15.86
CA VAL A 6 6.57 3.57 -15.87
C VAL A 6 6.65 2.83 -14.55
N ASN A 7 6.68 1.50 -14.59
CA ASN A 7 6.75 0.63 -13.43
C ASN A 7 7.39 -0.70 -13.78
N ASP A 8 8.35 -1.16 -13.01
CA ASP A 8 9.08 -2.40 -13.30
C ASP A 8 8.20 -3.63 -13.49
N GLN A 9 7.08 -3.75 -12.77
CA GLN A 9 6.25 -4.96 -12.69
C GLN A 9 4.74 -4.69 -12.68
N PHE A 10 4.27 -3.74 -13.47
CA PHE A 10 2.88 -3.29 -13.48
C PHE A 10 1.86 -4.42 -13.65
N PHE A 11 2.17 -5.41 -14.47
CA PHE A 11 1.25 -6.53 -14.79
C PHE A 11 1.29 -7.67 -13.75
N ALA A 12 2.23 -7.65 -12.79
CA ALA A 12 2.24 -8.63 -11.73
C ALA A 12 1.07 -8.43 -10.75
N ALA A 13 0.42 -9.52 -10.32
CA ALA A 13 -0.71 -9.47 -9.39
C ALA A 13 -0.32 -9.87 -7.96
N ASN A 14 0.94 -9.70 -7.58
CA ASN A 14 1.54 -10.32 -6.41
C ASN A 14 1.79 -9.37 -5.22
N ASN A 15 1.57 -8.06 -5.40
CA ASN A 15 1.75 -7.10 -4.31
C ASN A 15 0.75 -5.92 -4.40
N GLY A 16 0.57 -5.21 -3.27
CA GLY A 16 -0.40 -4.11 -3.16
C GLY A 16 -0.09 -2.92 -4.07
N MET A 17 1.20 -2.62 -4.32
CA MET A 17 1.60 -1.51 -5.19
C MET A 17 1.14 -1.73 -6.63
N THR A 18 1.37 -2.92 -7.18
CA THR A 18 0.97 -3.23 -8.57
C THR A 18 -0.55 -3.29 -8.73
N ILE A 19 -1.27 -3.83 -7.75
CA ILE A 19 -2.73 -3.82 -7.73
C ILE A 19 -3.26 -2.39 -7.74
N SER A 20 -2.71 -1.53 -6.88
CA SER A 20 -3.10 -0.11 -6.80
C SER A 20 -2.76 0.65 -8.10
N ALA A 21 -1.56 0.42 -8.67
CA ALA A 21 -1.15 1.05 -9.92
C ALA A 21 -2.09 0.69 -11.09
N ARG A 22 -2.49 -0.58 -11.21
CA ARG A 22 -3.43 -1.03 -12.24
C ARG A 22 -4.83 -0.44 -12.06
N ARG A 23 -5.32 -0.41 -10.82
CA ARG A 23 -6.60 0.21 -10.47
C ARG A 23 -6.59 1.71 -10.80
N PHE A 24 -5.48 2.37 -10.50
CA PHE A 24 -5.27 3.79 -10.76
C PHE A 24 -5.24 4.08 -12.27
N ALA A 25 -4.51 3.27 -13.05
CA ALA A 25 -4.47 3.38 -14.50
C ALA A 25 -5.86 3.23 -15.13
N HIS A 26 -6.58 2.16 -14.75
CA HIS A 26 -7.93 1.92 -15.24
C HIS A 26 -8.91 3.06 -14.91
N ALA A 27 -8.86 3.59 -13.69
CA ALA A 27 -9.71 4.72 -13.31
C ALA A 27 -9.37 6.03 -14.04
N LEU A 28 -8.11 6.22 -14.45
CA LEU A 28 -7.74 7.32 -15.35
C LEU A 28 -8.30 7.13 -16.77
N GLU A 29 -8.33 5.88 -17.27
CA GLU A 29 -8.95 5.55 -18.56
C GLU A 29 -10.45 5.80 -18.53
N GLU A 30 -11.14 5.42 -17.44
CA GLU A 30 -12.58 5.65 -17.26
C GLU A 30 -12.98 7.14 -17.34
N ILE A 31 -12.08 8.04 -16.93
CA ILE A 31 -12.29 9.50 -17.03
C ILE A 31 -11.77 10.10 -18.34
N GLY A 32 -11.39 9.25 -19.32
CA GLY A 32 -11.10 9.64 -20.71
C GLY A 32 -9.63 9.97 -21.00
N HIS A 33 -8.67 9.48 -20.20
CA HIS A 33 -7.26 9.57 -20.53
C HIS A 33 -6.79 8.35 -21.37
N ASP A 34 -5.79 8.55 -22.23
CA ASP A 34 -5.05 7.47 -22.91
C ASP A 34 -3.89 7.08 -22.00
N VAL A 35 -4.04 5.96 -21.26
CA VAL A 35 -3.01 5.48 -20.33
C VAL A 35 -2.16 4.41 -21.02
N ARG A 36 -0.86 4.62 -21.05
CA ARG A 36 0.13 3.70 -21.58
C ARG A 36 1.08 3.27 -20.48
N VAL A 37 1.61 2.04 -20.61
CA VAL A 37 2.46 1.46 -19.58
C VAL A 37 3.76 0.97 -20.18
N ALA A 38 4.90 1.34 -19.58
CA ALA A 38 6.19 0.73 -19.83
C ALA A 38 6.58 -0.14 -18.63
N SER A 39 6.68 -1.46 -18.85
CA SER A 39 6.86 -2.44 -17.77
C SER A 39 7.33 -3.79 -18.28
N THR A 40 7.77 -4.67 -17.38
CA THR A 40 7.79 -6.12 -17.67
C THR A 40 6.35 -6.63 -17.78
N GLY A 41 6.16 -7.75 -18.48
CA GLY A 41 4.85 -8.39 -18.67
C GLY A 41 4.94 -9.52 -19.68
N GLU A 42 3.81 -10.14 -19.95
CA GLU A 42 3.67 -11.15 -21.00
C GLU A 42 3.60 -10.50 -22.38
N PRO A 43 3.94 -11.23 -23.46
CA PRO A 43 3.77 -10.73 -24.81
C PRO A 43 2.31 -10.30 -25.08
N GLY A 44 2.11 -9.02 -25.41
CA GLY A 44 0.79 -8.44 -25.68
C GLY A 44 0.21 -7.58 -24.54
N ASP A 45 0.78 -7.60 -23.33
CA ASP A 45 0.33 -6.76 -22.22
C ASP A 45 0.51 -5.26 -22.51
N THR A 46 1.61 -4.91 -23.17
CA THR A 46 1.93 -3.53 -23.56
C THR A 46 2.84 -3.51 -24.78
N PRO A 47 2.73 -2.50 -25.68
CA PRO A 47 3.71 -2.30 -26.75
C PRO A 47 5.09 -1.91 -26.22
N TYR A 48 5.20 -1.38 -25.01
CA TYR A 48 6.44 -0.94 -24.35
C TYR A 48 6.93 -1.97 -23.32
N ARG A 49 6.90 -3.25 -23.70
CA ARG A 49 7.33 -4.35 -22.84
C ARG A 49 8.84 -4.36 -22.67
N MET A 50 9.27 -4.36 -21.41
CA MET A 50 10.67 -4.48 -21.01
C MET A 50 11.00 -5.92 -20.66
N GLU A 51 12.23 -6.35 -20.93
CA GLU A 51 12.69 -7.66 -20.47
C GLU A 51 12.98 -7.63 -18.96
N PRO A 52 12.70 -8.72 -18.22
CA PRO A 52 13.12 -8.82 -16.82
C PRO A 52 14.63 -8.71 -16.67
N PHE A 53 15.06 -8.04 -15.62
CA PHE A 53 16.47 -7.90 -15.24
C PHE A 53 16.76 -8.73 -14.00
N HIS A 54 17.77 -9.59 -14.10
CA HIS A 54 18.21 -10.47 -13.03
C HIS A 54 19.52 -9.97 -12.42
N LEU A 55 19.51 -9.78 -11.09
CA LEU A 55 20.69 -9.38 -10.32
C LEU A 55 21.34 -10.63 -9.71
N PRO A 56 22.51 -11.06 -10.18
CA PRO A 56 23.20 -12.21 -9.59
C PRO A 56 23.35 -12.07 -8.08
N PHE A 57 23.13 -13.16 -7.33
CA PHE A 57 23.24 -13.27 -5.88
C PHE A 57 22.12 -12.64 -5.02
N VAL A 58 21.30 -11.71 -5.56
CA VAL A 58 20.21 -11.05 -4.80
C VAL A 58 18.82 -11.37 -5.34
N ASP A 59 18.71 -11.97 -6.52
CA ASP A 59 17.43 -12.34 -7.15
C ASP A 59 16.53 -13.17 -6.21
N GLY A 60 17.10 -14.11 -5.46
CA GLY A 60 16.32 -14.93 -4.54
C GLY A 60 15.61 -14.12 -3.45
N ILE A 61 16.22 -13.04 -2.99
CA ILE A 61 15.63 -12.13 -1.98
C ILE A 61 14.56 -11.25 -2.64
N ILE A 62 14.85 -10.71 -3.82
CA ILE A 62 13.97 -9.81 -4.58
C ILE A 62 12.71 -10.55 -5.01
N ILE A 63 12.85 -11.72 -5.61
CA ILE A 63 11.74 -12.57 -6.05
C ILE A 63 10.92 -13.07 -4.86
N ALA A 64 11.57 -13.45 -3.75
CA ALA A 64 10.87 -13.84 -2.52
C ALA A 64 10.01 -12.71 -1.95
N GLN A 65 10.33 -11.44 -2.25
CA GLN A 65 9.51 -10.28 -1.92
C GLN A 65 8.42 -9.98 -2.98
N GLY A 66 8.36 -10.77 -4.04
CA GLY A 66 7.43 -10.56 -5.16
C GLY A 66 7.81 -9.34 -6.00
N MET A 67 9.10 -9.00 -6.08
CA MET A 67 9.60 -7.93 -6.94
C MET A 67 10.33 -8.50 -8.15
N THR A 68 10.20 -7.80 -9.29
CA THR A 68 10.94 -8.07 -10.52
C THR A 68 11.39 -6.72 -11.06
N PHE A 69 12.67 -6.58 -11.39
CA PHE A 69 13.18 -5.38 -12.06
C PHE A 69 13.11 -5.54 -13.56
N ALA A 70 12.92 -4.42 -14.25
CA ALA A 70 12.93 -4.34 -15.69
C ALA A 70 14.30 -3.89 -16.21
N LYS A 71 14.75 -4.49 -17.29
CA LYS A 71 15.93 -4.00 -18.04
C LYS A 71 15.50 -2.83 -18.93
N PRO A 72 16.01 -1.61 -18.72
CA PRO A 72 15.67 -0.48 -19.57
C PRO A 72 16.00 -0.75 -21.04
N ASN A 73 15.12 -0.31 -21.94
CA ASN A 73 15.33 -0.26 -23.38
C ASN A 73 15.08 1.18 -23.84
N ASP A 74 16.15 1.88 -24.15
CA ASP A 74 16.10 3.32 -24.44
C ASP A 74 15.32 3.63 -25.72
N ASP A 75 15.33 2.76 -26.74
CA ASP A 75 14.54 2.96 -27.96
C ASP A 75 13.04 2.87 -27.68
N LEU A 76 12.59 1.85 -26.96
CA LEU A 76 11.18 1.70 -26.55
C LEU A 76 10.75 2.82 -25.60
N LEU A 77 11.63 3.22 -24.65
CA LEU A 77 11.35 4.33 -23.76
C LEU A 77 11.24 5.65 -24.51
N ARG A 78 12.09 5.90 -25.51
CA ARG A 78 12.03 7.10 -26.35
C ARG A 78 10.72 7.17 -27.13
N GLU A 79 10.28 6.06 -27.70
CA GLU A 79 8.98 5.97 -28.40
C GLU A 79 7.81 6.24 -27.43
N ALA A 80 7.80 5.55 -26.28
CA ALA A 80 6.76 5.70 -25.28
C ALA A 80 6.64 7.13 -24.74
N VAL A 81 7.78 7.72 -24.36
CA VAL A 81 7.87 9.09 -23.82
C VAL A 81 7.51 10.14 -24.87
N ALA A 82 7.98 9.99 -26.11
CA ALA A 82 7.62 10.93 -27.20
C ALA A 82 6.11 10.97 -27.44
N GLY A 83 5.43 9.83 -27.27
CA GLY A 83 3.98 9.69 -27.42
C GLY A 83 3.17 10.22 -26.24
N ALA A 84 3.78 10.56 -25.11
CA ALA A 84 3.09 10.98 -23.89
C ALA A 84 2.96 12.49 -23.74
N ASP A 85 1.92 12.95 -23.08
CA ASP A 85 1.78 14.34 -22.63
C ASP A 85 2.43 14.53 -21.25
N VAL A 86 2.42 13.47 -20.42
CA VAL A 86 3.10 13.41 -19.10
C VAL A 86 3.55 12.00 -18.81
N VAL A 87 4.69 11.86 -18.11
CA VAL A 87 5.26 10.59 -17.67
C VAL A 87 5.16 10.49 -16.15
N HIS A 88 4.60 9.38 -15.63
CA HIS A 88 4.55 9.10 -14.21
C HIS A 88 5.47 7.94 -13.84
N LEU A 89 6.46 8.22 -13.01
CA LEU A 89 7.54 7.30 -12.60
C LEU A 89 7.20 6.72 -11.23
N MET A 90 6.88 5.41 -11.16
CA MET A 90 6.32 4.82 -9.95
C MET A 90 7.35 4.55 -8.84
N THR A 91 8.61 4.27 -9.20
CA THR A 91 9.66 3.85 -8.24
C THR A 91 11.01 4.48 -8.59
N PRO A 92 11.97 4.56 -7.63
CA PRO A 92 13.29 5.15 -7.90
C PRO A 92 14.29 4.12 -8.44
N PHE A 93 13.86 3.23 -9.36
CA PHE A 93 14.69 2.16 -9.90
C PHE A 93 15.23 2.46 -11.30
N PRO A 94 16.12 1.58 -11.86
CA PRO A 94 16.79 1.86 -13.11
C PRO A 94 15.86 2.14 -14.31
N LEU A 95 14.72 1.43 -14.42
CA LEU A 95 13.78 1.66 -15.52
C LEU A 95 13.25 3.10 -15.49
N GLU A 96 12.76 3.54 -14.34
CA GLU A 96 12.21 4.89 -14.16
C GLU A 96 13.29 5.96 -14.30
N ARG A 97 14.53 5.65 -13.86
CA ARG A 97 15.66 6.59 -14.02
C ARG A 97 16.02 6.81 -15.49
N HIS A 98 15.98 5.75 -16.32
CA HIS A 98 16.16 5.86 -17.76
C HIS A 98 15.01 6.61 -18.42
N ALA A 99 13.75 6.27 -18.08
CA ALA A 99 12.58 6.98 -18.59
C ALA A 99 12.60 8.48 -18.23
N MET A 100 13.06 8.83 -17.03
CA MET A 100 13.26 10.22 -16.61
C MET A 100 14.30 10.93 -17.48
N SER A 101 15.44 10.29 -17.75
CA SER A 101 16.47 10.87 -18.60
C SER A 101 15.94 11.13 -20.03
N VAL A 102 15.20 10.17 -20.59
CA VAL A 102 14.56 10.33 -21.89
C VAL A 102 13.51 11.44 -21.87
N ALA A 103 12.72 11.56 -20.80
CA ALA A 103 11.74 12.63 -20.66
C ALA A 103 12.41 14.02 -20.61
N GLN A 104 13.53 14.15 -19.89
CA GLN A 104 14.34 15.37 -19.85
C GLN A 104 14.90 15.74 -21.24
N GLU A 105 15.49 14.77 -21.96
CA GLU A 105 16.02 14.98 -23.32
C GLU A 105 14.93 15.45 -24.30
N LEU A 106 13.72 14.90 -24.20
CA LEU A 106 12.61 15.20 -25.09
C LEU A 106 11.74 16.40 -24.61
N GLY A 107 12.11 17.03 -23.49
CA GLY A 107 11.35 18.14 -22.89
C GLY A 107 9.92 17.73 -22.49
N ARG A 108 9.70 16.47 -22.10
CA ARG A 108 8.42 15.98 -21.64
C ARG A 108 8.26 16.14 -20.13
N PRO A 109 7.13 16.67 -19.64
CA PRO A 109 6.88 16.76 -18.21
C PRO A 109 6.77 15.37 -17.58
N PHE A 110 7.27 15.26 -16.35
CA PHE A 110 7.17 14.02 -15.58
C PHE A 110 6.91 14.31 -14.11
N THR A 111 6.31 13.33 -13.46
CA THR A 111 6.05 13.28 -12.02
C THR A 111 6.59 11.97 -11.47
N ALA A 112 6.85 11.89 -10.17
CA ALA A 112 7.28 10.65 -9.53
C ALA A 112 6.33 10.23 -8.42
N GLY A 113 6.22 8.92 -8.17
CA GLY A 113 5.55 8.35 -7.02
C GLY A 113 6.56 7.89 -5.96
N PHE A 114 6.24 8.04 -4.68
CA PHE A 114 7.01 7.47 -3.59
C PHE A 114 6.29 6.23 -3.03
N HIS A 115 6.49 5.09 -3.69
CA HIS A 115 5.80 3.83 -3.37
C HIS A 115 6.72 2.77 -2.76
N VAL A 116 7.98 3.09 -2.51
CA VAL A 116 8.95 2.20 -1.86
C VAL A 116 9.59 2.93 -0.67
N GLN A 117 9.23 2.49 0.54
CA GLN A 117 9.78 3.04 1.77
C GLN A 117 11.14 2.36 2.05
N PRO A 118 12.20 3.11 2.40
CA PRO A 118 13.52 2.56 2.76
C PRO A 118 13.47 1.46 3.80
N GLU A 119 12.59 1.56 4.81
CA GLU A 119 12.38 0.58 5.84
C GLU A 119 11.88 -0.78 5.30
N ASN A 120 11.12 -0.79 4.21
CA ASN A 120 10.74 -2.03 3.54
C ASN A 120 11.96 -2.70 2.90
N VAL A 121 12.86 -1.91 2.33
CA VAL A 121 14.11 -2.43 1.73
C VAL A 121 15.03 -2.98 2.83
N SER A 122 15.29 -2.22 3.89
CA SER A 122 16.17 -2.61 5.00
C SER A 122 15.59 -3.75 5.85
N SER A 123 14.26 -3.86 5.96
CA SER A 123 13.57 -4.97 6.65
C SER A 123 13.97 -6.33 6.08
N SER A 124 14.20 -6.41 4.78
CA SER A 124 14.63 -7.65 4.10
C SER A 124 16.00 -8.14 4.54
N ALA A 125 16.86 -7.20 4.96
CA ALA A 125 18.18 -7.48 5.51
C ALA A 125 18.18 -7.51 7.05
N HIS A 126 17.00 -7.51 7.70
CA HIS A 126 16.85 -7.38 9.17
C HIS A 126 17.44 -6.08 9.75
N LEU A 127 17.57 -5.02 8.95
CA LEU A 127 18.16 -3.72 9.32
C LEU A 127 17.14 -2.59 9.47
N LYS A 128 15.84 -2.90 9.49
CA LYS A 128 14.74 -1.90 9.57
C LYS A 128 14.83 -0.95 10.78
N ASP A 129 15.44 -1.41 11.87
CA ASP A 129 15.59 -0.65 13.11
C ASP A 129 16.91 0.14 13.17
N VAL A 130 17.74 0.04 12.13
CA VAL A 130 19.03 0.73 12.05
C VAL A 130 18.85 2.07 11.35
N LYS A 131 18.65 3.11 12.16
CA LYS A 131 18.28 4.44 11.67
C LYS A 131 19.21 4.97 10.58
N PHE A 132 20.54 4.91 10.76
CA PHE A 132 21.49 5.44 9.77
C PHE A 132 21.40 4.73 8.42
N VAL A 133 21.02 3.43 8.37
CA VAL A 133 20.83 2.69 7.12
C VAL A 133 19.61 3.25 6.36
N ASN A 134 18.53 3.53 7.07
CA ASN A 134 17.33 4.09 6.46
C ASN A 134 17.58 5.54 6.03
N ASP A 135 18.24 6.35 6.85
CA ASP A 135 18.61 7.74 6.52
C ASP A 135 19.49 7.78 5.24
N ASP A 136 20.48 6.87 5.12
CA ASP A 136 21.34 6.75 3.94
C ASP A 136 20.54 6.31 2.69
N LEU A 137 19.56 5.42 2.85
CA LEU A 137 18.67 5.00 1.75
C LEU A 137 17.78 6.17 1.28
N TYR A 138 17.18 6.94 2.21
CA TYR A 138 16.45 8.16 1.85
C TYR A 138 17.35 9.14 1.08
N ALA A 139 18.55 9.39 1.59
CA ALA A 139 19.52 10.27 0.92
C ALA A 139 19.96 9.74 -0.44
N ALA A 140 20.14 8.42 -0.58
CA ALA A 140 20.48 7.78 -1.85
C ALA A 140 19.35 7.91 -2.87
N PHE A 141 18.10 7.63 -2.49
CA PHE A 141 16.92 7.80 -3.33
C PHE A 141 16.78 9.26 -3.80
N TYR A 142 16.96 10.21 -2.87
CA TYR A 142 16.91 11.62 -3.22
C TYR A 142 17.98 11.97 -4.26
N ARG A 143 19.26 11.68 -3.99
CA ARG A 143 20.39 12.02 -4.86
C ARG A 143 20.33 11.33 -6.21
N TYR A 144 19.89 10.06 -6.24
CA TYR A 144 19.84 9.28 -7.47
C TYR A 144 18.64 9.63 -8.34
N PHE A 145 17.49 9.94 -7.74
CA PHE A 145 16.22 10.00 -8.45
C PHE A 145 15.39 11.25 -8.10
N TYR A 146 14.94 11.42 -6.87
CA TYR A 146 13.89 12.40 -6.55
C TYR A 146 14.36 13.86 -6.70
N ARG A 147 15.62 14.19 -6.52
CA ARG A 147 16.13 15.57 -6.72
C ARG A 147 15.85 16.13 -8.12
N TYR A 148 15.58 15.28 -9.10
CA TYR A 148 15.27 15.66 -10.47
C TYR A 148 13.76 15.78 -10.73
N CYS A 149 12.91 15.45 -9.75
CA CYS A 149 11.47 15.45 -9.88
C CYS A 149 10.90 16.68 -9.15
N ASP A 150 10.13 17.51 -9.83
CA ASP A 150 9.47 18.65 -9.19
C ASP A 150 8.28 18.18 -8.33
N LEU A 151 7.33 17.45 -8.93
CA LEU A 151 6.14 16.92 -8.26
C LEU A 151 6.33 15.46 -7.87
N VAL A 152 6.16 15.17 -6.58
CA VAL A 152 6.24 13.80 -6.03
C VAL A 152 4.92 13.43 -5.36
N HIS A 153 4.26 12.42 -5.90
CA HIS A 153 3.08 11.79 -5.33
C HIS A 153 3.45 11.00 -4.08
N CYS A 154 2.88 11.35 -2.95
CA CYS A 154 2.99 10.65 -1.69
C CYS A 154 1.65 9.98 -1.36
N PRO A 155 1.59 8.66 -1.12
CA PRO A 155 0.32 7.98 -0.88
C PRO A 155 -0.32 8.34 0.48
N SER A 156 0.43 8.97 1.38
CA SER A 156 -0.06 9.39 2.69
C SER A 156 0.67 10.63 3.20
N GLU A 157 0.06 11.36 4.14
CA GLU A 157 0.73 12.49 4.79
C GLU A 157 1.92 12.02 5.63
N PHE A 158 1.86 10.80 6.17
CA PHE A 158 3.00 10.18 6.85
C PHE A 158 4.23 10.13 5.93
N ILE A 159 4.08 9.64 4.69
CA ILE A 159 5.18 9.61 3.73
C ILE A 159 5.67 11.01 3.37
N ALA A 160 4.75 11.95 3.14
CA ALA A 160 5.14 13.33 2.87
C ALA A 160 5.94 13.94 4.02
N SER A 161 5.55 13.66 5.28
CA SER A 161 6.29 14.11 6.47
C SER A 161 7.67 13.47 6.56
N GLN A 162 7.79 12.16 6.32
CA GLN A 162 9.08 11.47 6.28
C GLN A 162 10.02 12.08 5.23
N LEU A 163 9.51 12.40 4.03
CA LEU A 163 10.33 13.03 2.99
C LEU A 163 10.80 14.43 3.39
N ARG A 164 9.92 15.24 4.01
CA ARG A 164 10.31 16.57 4.54
C ARG A 164 11.39 16.45 5.62
N GLU A 165 11.25 15.51 6.55
CA GLU A 165 12.22 15.25 7.62
C GLU A 165 13.60 14.83 7.06
N HIS A 166 13.63 14.10 5.94
CA HIS A 166 14.86 13.72 5.23
C HIS A 166 15.33 14.77 4.22
N GLY A 167 14.78 15.98 4.25
CA GLY A 167 15.27 17.13 3.49
C GLY A 167 14.90 17.13 1.99
N TYR A 168 13.89 16.38 1.59
CA TYR A 168 13.35 16.44 0.21
C TYR A 168 12.72 17.81 -0.05
N LYS A 169 13.12 18.47 -1.12
CA LYS A 169 12.70 19.84 -1.47
C LYS A 169 11.57 19.87 -2.50
N ASN A 170 11.12 18.71 -2.96
CA ASN A 170 10.08 18.53 -3.96
C ASN A 170 8.74 19.13 -3.52
N ARG A 171 7.90 19.47 -4.47
CA ARG A 171 6.46 19.70 -4.22
C ARG A 171 5.79 18.36 -3.97
N LEU A 172 5.56 18.05 -2.70
CA LEU A 172 4.95 16.78 -2.27
C LEU A 172 3.43 16.89 -2.37
N VAL A 173 2.83 16.00 -3.17
CA VAL A 173 1.38 15.96 -3.40
C VAL A 173 0.82 14.71 -2.74
N VAL A 174 0.02 14.89 -1.69
CA VAL A 174 -0.58 13.75 -0.95
C VAL A 174 -1.85 13.28 -1.65
N ILE A 175 -1.78 12.10 -2.23
CA ILE A 175 -2.87 11.45 -2.93
C ILE A 175 -2.91 9.99 -2.52
N SER A 176 -3.98 9.55 -1.85
CA SER A 176 -4.20 8.14 -1.55
C SER A 176 -4.28 7.30 -2.83
N ASN A 177 -3.83 6.05 -2.76
CA ASN A 177 -4.01 5.09 -3.85
C ASN A 177 -5.49 4.73 -4.12
N GLY A 178 -6.38 5.20 -3.26
CA GLY A 178 -7.83 5.14 -3.45
C GLY A 178 -8.46 3.81 -3.08
N ILE A 179 -9.53 3.87 -2.29
CA ILE A 179 -10.32 2.71 -1.94
C ILE A 179 -11.19 2.32 -3.14
N ASP A 180 -11.11 1.05 -3.55
CA ASP A 180 -11.94 0.49 -4.60
C ASP A 180 -13.44 0.61 -4.22
N PRO A 181 -14.32 1.08 -5.13
CA PRO A 181 -15.73 1.31 -4.85
C PRO A 181 -16.51 0.09 -4.33
N ASP A 182 -16.04 -1.12 -4.58
CA ASP A 182 -16.66 -2.34 -4.06
C ASP A 182 -16.53 -2.46 -2.53
N PHE A 183 -15.51 -1.83 -1.92
CA PHE A 183 -15.36 -1.75 -0.48
C PHE A 183 -16.17 -0.56 0.06
N HIS A 184 -17.38 -0.84 0.46
CA HIS A 184 -18.28 0.14 1.07
C HIS A 184 -19.08 -0.52 2.20
N TRP A 185 -19.66 0.29 3.05
CA TRP A 185 -20.42 -0.21 4.18
C TRP A 185 -21.50 -1.19 3.75
N ARG A 186 -21.40 -2.38 4.28
CA ARG A 186 -22.44 -3.41 4.22
C ARG A 186 -22.31 -4.31 5.45
N LYS A 187 -23.43 -4.69 6.02
CA LYS A 187 -23.49 -5.70 7.10
C LYS A 187 -24.38 -6.83 6.63
N SER A 188 -23.96 -8.05 6.91
CA SER A 188 -24.75 -9.26 6.66
C SER A 188 -24.75 -10.15 7.90
N PRO A 189 -25.79 -10.98 8.08
CA PRO A 189 -25.78 -12.01 9.11
C PRO A 189 -24.55 -12.90 8.97
N LYS A 190 -24.04 -13.37 10.10
CA LYS A 190 -22.94 -14.34 10.10
C LYS A 190 -23.35 -15.64 9.44
N ALA A 191 -22.46 -16.24 8.70
CA ALA A 191 -22.64 -17.60 8.21
C ALA A 191 -22.75 -18.59 9.39
N PRO A 192 -23.44 -19.73 9.24
CA PRO A 192 -23.66 -20.68 10.33
C PRO A 192 -22.38 -21.11 11.05
N GLU A 193 -21.27 -21.22 10.35
CA GLU A 193 -19.96 -21.59 10.91
C GLU A 193 -19.36 -20.53 11.84
N TYR A 194 -19.85 -19.28 11.79
CA TYR A 194 -19.39 -18.15 12.63
C TYR A 194 -20.43 -17.72 13.67
N GLU A 195 -21.58 -18.39 13.70
CA GLU A 195 -22.64 -18.06 14.64
C GLU A 195 -22.17 -18.22 16.10
N GLY A 196 -22.50 -17.25 16.94
CA GLY A 196 -22.06 -17.21 18.35
C GLY A 196 -20.59 -16.85 18.58
N GLN A 197 -19.79 -16.65 17.51
CA GLN A 197 -18.39 -16.26 17.60
C GLN A 197 -18.20 -14.79 17.25
N PHE A 198 -17.13 -14.19 17.77
CA PHE A 198 -16.60 -12.91 17.30
C PHE A 198 -15.65 -13.15 16.14
N LEU A 199 -15.93 -12.56 14.98
CA LEU A 199 -15.08 -12.66 13.80
C LEU A 199 -14.09 -11.48 13.78
N VAL A 200 -12.82 -11.75 14.08
CA VAL A 200 -11.73 -10.77 14.09
C VAL A 200 -10.85 -11.03 12.87
N MET A 201 -10.59 -9.99 12.07
CA MET A 201 -9.91 -10.14 10.79
C MET A 201 -8.65 -9.30 10.67
N MET A 202 -7.69 -9.83 9.93
CA MET A 202 -6.56 -9.08 9.39
C MET A 202 -6.28 -9.54 7.96
N THR A 203 -6.13 -8.59 7.04
CA THR A 203 -5.79 -8.84 5.64
C THR A 203 -4.37 -8.42 5.34
N GLY A 204 -3.60 -9.27 4.67
CA GLY A 204 -2.26 -8.93 4.22
C GLY A 204 -1.36 -10.13 3.99
N ARG A 205 -0.23 -9.87 3.31
CA ARG A 205 0.82 -10.88 3.08
C ARG A 205 1.36 -11.40 4.40
N TYR A 206 1.66 -12.70 4.47
CA TYR A 206 2.31 -13.28 5.65
C TYR A 206 3.82 -13.00 5.61
N SER A 207 4.19 -11.84 6.13
CA SER A 207 5.55 -11.31 6.14
C SER A 207 5.93 -10.73 7.50
N ILE A 208 7.20 -10.40 7.69
CA ILE A 208 7.72 -9.99 9.01
C ILE A 208 7.10 -8.65 9.44
N GLU A 209 6.97 -7.72 8.54
CA GLU A 209 6.47 -6.36 8.80
C GLU A 209 4.98 -6.32 9.12
N LYS A 210 4.20 -7.34 8.68
CA LYS A 210 2.74 -7.37 8.92
C LYS A 210 2.35 -7.83 10.32
N ARG A 211 3.25 -8.47 11.05
CA ARG A 211 3.09 -8.80 12.48
C ARG A 211 1.81 -9.55 12.85
N GLN A 212 1.34 -10.48 12.00
CA GLN A 212 0.22 -11.38 12.34
C GLN A 212 0.50 -12.21 13.62
N ASP A 213 1.77 -12.42 13.94
CA ASP A 213 2.22 -13.07 15.18
C ASP A 213 1.72 -12.34 16.43
N VAL A 214 1.74 -10.99 16.43
CA VAL A 214 1.22 -10.18 17.54
C VAL A 214 -0.29 -10.35 17.69
N LEU A 215 -1.03 -10.39 16.59
CA LEU A 215 -2.48 -10.61 16.64
C LEU A 215 -2.83 -12.01 17.13
N ILE A 216 -2.11 -13.05 16.71
CA ILE A 216 -2.31 -14.42 17.24
C ILE A 216 -2.10 -14.46 18.75
N ASP A 217 -1.02 -13.81 19.23
CA ASP A 217 -0.75 -13.74 20.65
C ASP A 217 -1.82 -12.96 21.43
N ALA A 218 -2.28 -11.85 20.87
CA ALA A 218 -3.33 -11.04 21.47
C ALA A 218 -4.65 -11.82 21.60
N VAL A 219 -5.04 -12.56 20.55
CA VAL A 219 -6.24 -13.42 20.61
C VAL A 219 -6.10 -14.48 21.70
N ALA A 220 -4.91 -15.07 21.88
CA ALA A 220 -4.68 -16.04 22.96
C ALA A 220 -4.74 -15.42 24.37
N LEU A 221 -4.49 -14.11 24.51
CA LEU A 221 -4.56 -13.37 25.77
C LEU A 221 -5.94 -12.76 26.03
N SER A 222 -6.79 -12.66 25.01
CA SER A 222 -8.12 -12.07 25.13
C SER A 222 -9.00 -12.89 26.07
N ARG A 223 -9.83 -12.20 26.87
CA ARG A 223 -10.87 -12.85 27.69
C ARG A 223 -11.97 -13.53 26.87
N TYR A 224 -12.01 -13.26 25.56
CA TYR A 224 -12.93 -13.87 24.60
C TYR A 224 -12.23 -14.90 23.69
N ALA A 225 -11.04 -15.38 24.06
CA ALA A 225 -10.24 -16.31 23.24
C ALA A 225 -11.05 -17.53 22.77
N ASP A 226 -11.92 -18.06 23.63
CA ASP A 226 -12.82 -19.19 23.38
C ASP A 226 -14.01 -18.86 22.47
N ARG A 227 -14.18 -17.59 22.10
CA ARG A 227 -15.26 -17.09 21.23
C ARG A 227 -14.76 -16.36 20.00
N ILE A 228 -13.46 -16.06 19.90
CA ILE A 228 -12.88 -15.37 18.75
C ILE A 228 -12.54 -16.37 17.65
N ARG A 229 -13.17 -16.22 16.50
CA ARG A 229 -12.71 -16.79 15.22
C ARG A 229 -11.80 -15.79 14.56
N LEU A 230 -10.50 -16.09 14.57
CA LEU A 230 -9.49 -15.29 13.86
C LEU A 230 -9.45 -15.64 12.37
N VAL A 231 -9.50 -14.64 11.49
CA VAL A 231 -9.30 -14.79 10.06
C VAL A 231 -8.06 -13.99 9.63
N LEU A 232 -7.05 -14.68 9.19
CA LEU A 232 -5.87 -14.10 8.56
C LEU A 232 -6.02 -14.28 7.04
N ALA A 233 -6.51 -13.24 6.38
CA ALA A 233 -6.76 -13.25 4.94
C ALA A 233 -5.50 -12.90 4.17
N GLY A 234 -4.82 -13.91 3.62
CA GLY A 234 -3.58 -13.70 2.90
C GLY A 234 -2.78 -14.98 2.67
N GLN A 235 -1.57 -14.77 2.16
CA GLN A 235 -0.57 -15.83 1.97
C GLN A 235 0.83 -15.21 2.03
N GLY A 236 1.85 -16.03 2.19
CA GLY A 236 3.23 -15.55 2.21
C GLY A 236 4.20 -16.48 2.91
N PRO A 237 5.50 -16.13 2.93
CA PRO A 237 6.56 -17.03 3.39
C PRO A 237 6.49 -17.40 4.87
N ARG A 238 5.76 -16.63 5.69
CA ARG A 238 5.62 -16.93 7.13
C ARG A 238 4.43 -17.84 7.47
N ARG A 239 3.76 -18.43 6.49
CA ARG A 239 2.56 -19.24 6.71
C ARG A 239 2.74 -20.31 7.77
N ASP A 240 3.80 -21.13 7.66
CA ASP A 240 4.04 -22.25 8.58
C ASP A 240 4.41 -21.78 9.98
N PHE A 241 5.18 -20.69 10.09
CA PHE A 241 5.49 -20.05 11.37
C PHE A 241 4.21 -19.56 12.07
N LEU A 242 3.32 -18.89 11.34
CA LEU A 242 2.06 -18.37 11.89
C LEU A 242 1.11 -19.52 12.25
N ALA A 243 1.01 -20.55 11.41
CA ALA A 243 0.18 -21.73 11.68
C ALA A 243 0.60 -22.42 12.99
N LYS A 244 1.91 -22.66 13.16
CA LYS A 244 2.46 -23.24 14.40
C LYS A 244 2.19 -22.35 15.62
N ARG A 245 2.30 -21.02 15.47
CA ARG A 245 2.04 -20.08 16.57
C ARG A 245 0.56 -20.07 16.96
N ALA A 246 -0.33 -20.32 16.01
CA ALA A 246 -1.77 -20.33 16.20
C ALA A 246 -2.32 -21.63 16.82
N GLU A 247 -1.50 -22.68 16.96
CA GLU A 247 -1.91 -23.95 17.62
C GLU A 247 -2.38 -23.77 19.08
N LYS A 248 -1.94 -22.67 19.71
CA LYS A 248 -2.37 -22.32 21.09
C LYS A 248 -3.76 -21.71 21.19
N LEU A 249 -4.39 -21.33 20.07
CA LEU A 249 -5.71 -20.70 20.06
C LEU A 249 -6.79 -21.76 20.34
N PRO A 250 -7.77 -21.47 21.22
CA PRO A 250 -8.89 -22.38 21.49
C PRO A 250 -9.72 -22.70 20.25
N ILE A 251 -9.88 -21.71 19.34
CA ILE A 251 -10.56 -21.85 18.07
C ILE A 251 -9.51 -21.75 16.95
N PRO A 252 -9.32 -22.78 16.12
CA PRO A 252 -8.37 -22.73 15.01
C PRO A 252 -8.67 -21.56 14.05
N PRO A 253 -7.67 -20.75 13.66
CA PRO A 253 -7.89 -19.63 12.76
C PRO A 253 -8.14 -20.09 11.32
N VAL A 254 -8.81 -19.26 10.54
CA VAL A 254 -8.89 -19.42 9.10
C VAL A 254 -7.70 -18.69 8.48
N MET A 255 -6.83 -19.41 7.78
CA MET A 255 -5.58 -18.88 7.23
C MET A 255 -5.45 -19.27 5.75
N ARG A 256 -5.90 -18.41 4.84
CA ARG A 256 -5.80 -18.62 3.40
C ARG A 256 -5.93 -17.31 2.61
N PHE A 257 -5.61 -17.37 1.34
CA PHE A 257 -5.99 -16.35 0.39
C PHE A 257 -7.50 -16.44 0.10
N PHE A 258 -8.13 -15.28 -0.10
CA PHE A 258 -9.53 -15.14 -0.48
C PHE A 258 -9.65 -14.34 -1.77
N SER A 259 -10.60 -14.70 -2.61
CA SER A 259 -10.99 -13.84 -3.72
C SER A 259 -11.57 -12.53 -3.19
N LYS A 260 -11.67 -11.50 -4.04
CA LYS A 260 -12.27 -10.22 -3.65
C LYS A 260 -13.70 -10.40 -3.16
N GLU A 261 -14.49 -11.23 -3.82
CA GLU A 261 -15.88 -11.52 -3.45
C GLU A 261 -15.98 -12.20 -2.08
N GLU A 262 -15.17 -13.24 -1.85
CA GLU A 262 -15.10 -13.91 -0.54
C GLU A 262 -14.69 -12.95 0.57
N LEU A 263 -13.68 -12.09 0.28
CA LEU A 263 -13.19 -11.11 1.26
C LEU A 263 -14.28 -10.09 1.62
N LEU A 264 -15.02 -9.56 0.65
CA LEU A 264 -16.15 -8.67 0.87
C LEU A 264 -17.25 -9.34 1.69
N GLY A 265 -17.54 -10.61 1.43
CA GLY A 265 -18.47 -11.43 2.21
C GLY A 265 -18.02 -11.57 3.66
N LEU A 266 -16.74 -11.81 3.92
CA LEU A 266 -16.19 -11.89 5.29
C LEU A 266 -16.19 -10.54 6.01
N LEU A 267 -15.75 -9.47 5.34
CA LEU A 267 -15.74 -8.12 5.91
C LEU A 267 -17.16 -7.67 6.32
N SER A 268 -18.21 -8.06 5.56
CA SER A 268 -19.59 -7.72 5.90
C SER A 268 -20.11 -8.42 7.16
N GLN A 269 -19.48 -9.53 7.59
CA GLN A 269 -19.85 -10.36 8.74
C GLN A 269 -18.95 -10.12 9.95
N ALA A 270 -17.78 -9.52 9.75
CA ALA A 270 -16.79 -9.35 10.80
C ALA A 270 -17.24 -8.36 11.89
N ASP A 271 -16.72 -8.57 13.09
CA ASP A 271 -16.95 -7.71 14.24
C ASP A 271 -15.85 -6.67 14.42
N LEU A 272 -14.62 -7.02 14.03
CA LEU A 272 -13.47 -6.15 14.25
C LEU A 272 -12.38 -6.42 13.19
N TYR A 273 -11.68 -5.39 12.80
CA TYR A 273 -10.48 -5.49 11.99
C TYR A 273 -9.24 -5.13 12.81
N VAL A 274 -8.13 -5.83 12.62
CA VAL A 274 -6.86 -5.51 13.28
C VAL A 274 -5.81 -5.23 12.22
N HIS A 275 -5.03 -4.18 12.43
CA HIS A 275 -3.89 -3.86 11.58
C HIS A 275 -2.62 -3.79 12.43
N ALA A 276 -1.96 -4.93 12.61
CA ALA A 276 -0.79 -5.06 13.47
C ALA A 276 0.54 -4.69 12.79
N ALA A 277 0.50 -4.25 11.53
CA ALA A 277 1.70 -4.00 10.73
C ALA A 277 2.61 -2.92 11.33
N ASP A 278 3.91 -3.17 11.27
CA ASP A 278 4.97 -2.32 11.79
C ASP A 278 5.46 -1.29 10.75
N ILE A 279 5.35 -1.61 9.46
CA ILE A 279 5.77 -0.76 8.34
C ILE A 279 4.63 -0.72 7.32
N GLU A 280 4.15 0.47 6.99
CA GLU A 280 3.12 0.71 5.98
C GLU A 280 3.26 2.09 5.34
N ILE A 281 3.17 2.13 4.03
CA ILE A 281 3.16 3.38 3.25
C ILE A 281 1.78 4.04 3.32
N GLU A 282 0.71 3.24 3.28
CA GLU A 282 -0.68 3.72 3.33
C GLU A 282 -1.65 2.76 4.02
N ALA A 283 -1.39 1.44 3.99
CA ALA A 283 -2.26 0.40 4.59
C ALA A 283 -3.63 0.23 3.92
N MET A 284 -3.67 0.04 2.59
CA MET A 284 -4.90 -0.14 1.81
C MET A 284 -5.87 -1.14 2.39
N ALA A 285 -5.39 -2.30 2.88
CA ALA A 285 -6.24 -3.33 3.48
C ALA A 285 -6.97 -2.86 4.74
N CYS A 286 -6.37 -1.96 5.53
CA CYS A 286 -7.02 -1.32 6.67
C CYS A 286 -8.10 -0.34 6.19
N MET A 287 -7.79 0.43 5.16
CA MET A 287 -8.72 1.40 4.59
C MET A 287 -9.93 0.71 3.94
N GLU A 288 -9.73 -0.39 3.24
CA GLU A 288 -10.77 -1.23 2.67
C GLU A 288 -11.68 -1.81 3.77
N ALA A 289 -11.11 -2.25 4.89
CA ALA A 289 -11.86 -2.77 6.02
C ALA A 289 -12.73 -1.70 6.71
N PHE A 290 -12.18 -0.52 6.98
CA PHE A 290 -12.99 0.53 7.61
C PHE A 290 -14.00 1.15 6.63
N ALA A 291 -13.76 1.13 5.33
CA ALA A 291 -14.77 1.48 4.32
C ALA A 291 -15.96 0.52 4.34
N CYS A 292 -15.73 -0.76 4.63
CA CYS A 292 -16.79 -1.74 4.87
C CYS A 292 -17.47 -1.57 6.24
N GLY A 293 -17.08 -0.59 7.04
CA GLY A 293 -17.65 -0.26 8.34
C GLY A 293 -17.08 -1.08 9.50
N LEU A 294 -15.85 -1.59 9.39
CA LEU A 294 -15.18 -2.22 10.52
C LEU A 294 -14.37 -1.20 11.31
N VAL A 295 -14.45 -1.29 12.64
CA VAL A 295 -13.53 -0.54 13.50
C VAL A 295 -12.14 -1.17 13.39
N PRO A 296 -11.10 -0.43 12.98
CA PRO A 296 -9.75 -0.95 12.95
C PRO A 296 -9.07 -0.76 14.31
N VAL A 297 -8.40 -1.81 14.81
CA VAL A 297 -7.43 -1.69 15.90
C VAL A 297 -6.03 -1.72 15.29
N ILE A 298 -5.29 -0.63 15.46
CA ILE A 298 -4.11 -0.28 14.67
C ILE A 298 -2.87 -0.24 15.55
N ALA A 299 -1.78 -0.85 15.09
CA ALA A 299 -0.47 -0.71 15.73
C ALA A 299 0.05 0.73 15.58
N ASP A 300 0.34 1.39 16.69
CA ASP A 300 0.96 2.72 16.71
C ASP A 300 2.47 2.58 16.48
N SER A 301 2.85 2.48 15.21
CA SER A 301 4.24 2.36 14.78
C SER A 301 4.73 3.64 14.13
N PRO A 302 5.92 4.15 14.51
CA PRO A 302 6.52 5.33 13.89
C PRO A 302 7.00 5.09 12.45
N ARG A 303 6.88 3.86 11.93
CA ARG A 303 7.23 3.47 10.55
C ARG A 303 6.01 3.19 9.69
N SER A 304 4.81 3.47 10.20
CA SER A 304 3.56 3.12 9.55
C SER A 304 2.68 4.36 9.35
N ALA A 305 2.11 4.49 8.16
CA ALA A 305 1.08 5.49 7.88
C ALA A 305 -0.27 5.17 8.56
N THR A 306 -0.48 3.95 9.03
CA THR A 306 -1.80 3.49 9.48
C THR A 306 -2.35 4.27 10.68
N PRO A 307 -1.54 4.70 11.69
CA PRO A 307 -2.03 5.48 12.82
C PRO A 307 -2.76 6.77 12.44
N GLN A 308 -2.43 7.39 11.29
CA GLN A 308 -3.10 8.61 10.81
C GLN A 308 -4.60 8.43 10.53
N PHE A 309 -5.06 7.17 10.34
CA PHE A 309 -6.46 6.84 10.10
C PHE A 309 -7.25 6.60 11.38
N SER A 310 -6.61 6.65 12.54
CA SER A 310 -7.29 6.44 13.82
C SER A 310 -8.23 7.60 14.12
N LEU A 311 -9.51 7.28 14.36
CA LEU A 311 -10.53 8.27 14.76
C LEU A 311 -10.72 8.33 16.28
N ASP A 312 -10.06 7.44 17.05
CA ASP A 312 -10.17 7.34 18.50
C ASP A 312 -8.93 6.65 19.06
N GLU A 313 -8.41 7.11 20.19
CA GLU A 313 -7.23 6.53 20.86
C GLU A 313 -7.42 5.05 21.22
N ARG A 314 -8.66 4.62 21.46
CA ARG A 314 -8.99 3.20 21.70
C ARG A 314 -8.78 2.30 20.49
N CYS A 315 -8.63 2.88 19.31
CA CYS A 315 -8.25 2.16 18.09
C CYS A 315 -6.73 1.97 17.97
N LEU A 316 -5.91 2.54 18.88
CA LEU A 316 -4.47 2.42 18.85
C LEU A 316 -3.95 1.49 19.95
N PHE A 317 -2.89 0.74 19.64
CA PHE A 317 -2.12 -0.03 20.61
C PHE A 317 -0.61 0.09 20.32
N PRO A 318 0.28 0.03 21.32
CA PRO A 318 1.72 0.08 21.11
C PRO A 318 2.18 -1.04 20.18
N ALA A 319 2.91 -0.68 19.11
CA ALA A 319 3.35 -1.64 18.10
C ALA A 319 4.14 -2.79 18.73
N GLY A 320 3.74 -4.03 18.41
CA GLY A 320 4.40 -5.23 18.90
C GLY A 320 3.97 -5.70 20.28
N ASP A 321 3.04 -5.03 20.94
CA ASP A 321 2.51 -5.40 22.26
C ASP A 321 1.19 -6.21 22.13
N PRO A 322 1.24 -7.55 22.30
CA PRO A 322 0.03 -8.38 22.21
C PRO A 322 -0.91 -8.22 23.40
N ALA A 323 -0.42 -7.82 24.57
CA ALA A 323 -1.28 -7.62 25.74
C ALA A 323 -2.13 -6.37 25.58
N ALA A 324 -1.51 -5.25 25.19
CA ALA A 324 -2.24 -4.03 24.86
C ALA A 324 -3.23 -4.23 23.71
N LEU A 325 -2.86 -5.00 22.67
CA LEU A 325 -3.79 -5.35 21.59
C LEU A 325 -4.98 -6.17 22.09
N ALA A 326 -4.75 -7.15 22.98
CA ALA A 326 -5.82 -7.94 23.57
C ALA A 326 -6.81 -7.06 24.36
N GLU A 327 -6.31 -6.10 25.15
CA GLU A 327 -7.16 -5.14 25.87
C GLU A 327 -8.04 -4.31 24.93
N ARG A 328 -7.50 -3.85 23.78
CA ARG A 328 -8.26 -3.10 22.78
C ARG A 328 -9.34 -3.96 22.09
N ILE A 329 -8.98 -5.18 21.71
CA ILE A 329 -9.94 -6.17 21.15
C ILE A 329 -11.06 -6.40 22.16
N ASP A 330 -10.74 -6.71 23.42
CA ASP A 330 -11.71 -6.98 24.48
C ASP A 330 -12.63 -5.79 24.73
N TRP A 331 -12.07 -4.58 24.69
CA TRP A 331 -12.85 -3.37 24.87
C TRP A 331 -13.90 -3.22 23.76
N TRP A 332 -13.49 -3.27 22.49
CA TRP A 332 -14.41 -3.11 21.36
C TRP A 332 -15.45 -4.23 21.27
N LEU A 333 -15.10 -5.45 21.64
CA LEU A 333 -16.05 -6.58 21.65
C LEU A 333 -17.07 -6.49 22.79
N SER A 334 -16.72 -5.84 23.89
CA SER A 334 -17.63 -5.66 25.04
C SER A 334 -18.50 -4.39 24.99
N HIS A 335 -18.24 -3.50 24.04
CA HIS A 335 -18.97 -2.23 23.88
C HIS A 335 -19.61 -2.15 22.48
N PRO A 336 -20.65 -2.96 22.21
CA PRO A 336 -21.26 -3.06 20.88
C PRO A 336 -21.90 -1.76 20.40
N ASP A 337 -22.44 -0.92 21.29
CA ASP A 337 -23.08 0.34 20.91
C ASP A 337 -22.04 1.37 20.45
N GLU A 338 -20.96 1.53 21.22
CA GLU A 338 -19.83 2.41 20.86
C GLU A 338 -19.14 1.91 19.59
N ARG A 339 -19.02 0.59 19.41
CA ARG A 339 -18.49 0.01 18.18
C ARG A 339 -19.38 0.34 16.99
N ALA A 340 -20.71 0.18 17.12
CA ALA A 340 -21.65 0.50 16.05
C ALA A 340 -21.63 1.99 15.66
N GLU A 341 -21.41 2.90 16.62
CA GLU A 341 -21.22 4.32 16.33
C GLU A 341 -19.91 4.55 15.60
N MET A 342 -18.81 3.94 16.06
CA MET A 342 -17.50 4.09 15.44
C MET A 342 -17.46 3.48 14.03
N GLU A 343 -18.14 2.38 13.77
CA GLU A 343 -18.31 1.78 12.45
C GLU A 343 -18.88 2.79 11.44
N ARG A 344 -19.91 3.54 11.82
CA ARG A 344 -20.50 4.60 10.98
C ARG A 344 -19.51 5.72 10.70
N ARG A 345 -18.77 6.16 11.72
CA ARG A 345 -17.76 7.22 11.58
C ARG A 345 -16.63 6.81 10.64
N TYR A 346 -16.15 5.57 10.75
CA TYR A 346 -15.12 5.04 9.86
C TYR A 346 -15.60 4.92 8.42
N ALA A 347 -16.79 4.40 8.18
CA ALA A 347 -17.36 4.32 6.84
C ALA A 347 -17.56 5.72 6.20
N GLU A 348 -17.93 6.72 6.99
CA GLU A 348 -18.02 8.10 6.51
C GLU A 348 -16.64 8.68 6.18
N SER A 349 -15.65 8.47 7.04
CA SER A 349 -14.27 8.95 6.82
C SER A 349 -13.63 8.35 5.57
N ALA A 350 -13.98 7.11 5.22
CA ALA A 350 -13.50 6.41 4.03
C ALA A 350 -13.81 7.13 2.72
N LYS A 351 -14.89 7.92 2.67
CA LYS A 351 -15.31 8.65 1.47
C LYS A 351 -14.25 9.64 0.97
N ALA A 352 -13.43 10.18 1.87
CA ALA A 352 -12.34 11.07 1.50
C ALA A 352 -11.23 10.37 0.70
N TYR A 353 -11.16 9.05 0.80
CA TYR A 353 -10.18 8.19 0.15
C TYR A 353 -10.77 7.34 -0.98
N ALA A 354 -12.01 7.60 -1.38
CA ALA A 354 -12.64 6.89 -2.49
C ALA A 354 -11.82 7.09 -3.79
N LEU A 355 -11.63 6.02 -4.55
CA LEU A 355 -10.82 6.03 -5.78
C LEU A 355 -11.16 7.19 -6.73
N PRO A 356 -12.45 7.51 -7.02
CA PRO A 356 -12.75 8.65 -7.89
C PRO A 356 -12.28 10.00 -7.35
N VAL A 357 -12.20 10.17 -6.02
CA VAL A 357 -11.68 11.41 -5.41
C VAL A 357 -10.17 11.48 -5.60
N CYS A 358 -9.47 10.37 -5.39
CA CYS A 358 -8.02 10.28 -5.52
C CYS A 358 -7.58 10.46 -6.96
N ILE A 359 -8.29 9.88 -7.92
CA ILE A 359 -8.00 10.00 -9.36
C ILE A 359 -8.10 11.45 -9.83
N ARG A 360 -9.11 12.22 -9.38
CA ARG A 360 -9.20 13.65 -9.70
C ARG A 360 -8.02 14.47 -9.17
N LYS A 361 -7.51 14.13 -7.98
CA LYS A 361 -6.30 14.76 -7.43
C LYS A 361 -5.06 14.42 -8.26
N ALA A 362 -4.94 13.18 -8.72
CA ALA A 362 -3.85 12.75 -9.58
C ALA A 362 -3.92 13.42 -10.96
N GLU A 363 -5.10 13.48 -11.56
CA GLU A 363 -5.31 14.24 -12.80
C GLU A 363 -4.88 15.70 -12.65
N ALA A 364 -5.24 16.34 -11.54
CA ALA A 364 -4.84 17.73 -11.26
C ALA A 364 -3.30 17.86 -11.15
N MET A 365 -2.62 16.90 -10.49
CA MET A 365 -1.17 16.85 -10.41
C MET A 365 -0.52 16.70 -11.80
N PHE A 366 -1.06 15.83 -12.67
CA PHE A 366 -0.54 15.64 -14.01
C PHE A 366 -0.75 16.88 -14.89
N ARG A 367 -1.92 17.53 -14.80
CA ARG A 367 -2.18 18.81 -15.50
C ARG A 367 -1.23 19.89 -15.04
N GLN A 368 -0.98 20.00 -13.73
CA GLN A 368 -0.02 20.96 -13.18
C GLN A 368 1.39 20.74 -13.74
N ALA A 369 1.85 19.47 -13.82
CA ALA A 369 3.14 19.16 -14.42
C ALA A 369 3.25 19.61 -15.89
N VAL A 370 2.17 19.43 -16.67
CA VAL A 370 2.10 19.87 -18.07
C VAL A 370 2.12 21.40 -18.19
N GLU A 371 1.34 22.08 -17.36
CA GLU A 371 1.25 23.55 -17.33
C GLU A 371 2.59 24.17 -16.92
N ASP A 372 3.23 23.65 -15.88
CA ASP A 372 4.52 24.14 -15.39
C ASP A 372 5.63 23.96 -16.43
N ALA A 373 5.66 22.82 -17.13
CA ALA A 373 6.60 22.58 -18.21
C ALA A 373 6.39 23.58 -19.38
N ALA A 374 5.13 23.83 -19.75
CA ALA A 374 4.81 24.80 -20.81
C ALA A 374 5.17 26.25 -20.41
N ALA A 375 5.11 26.57 -19.12
CA ALA A 375 5.49 27.87 -18.57
C ALA A 375 7.02 28.01 -18.31
N GLY A 376 7.81 26.94 -18.47
CA GLY A 376 9.22 26.92 -18.09
C GLY A 376 9.47 27.04 -16.58
N ALA A 377 8.46 26.66 -15.78
CA ALA A 377 8.46 26.81 -14.32
C ALA A 377 8.86 25.54 -13.57
N THR A 378 9.28 24.49 -14.30
CA THR A 378 9.72 23.22 -13.68
C THR A 378 11.00 23.45 -12.86
N GLN A 379 10.96 23.03 -11.58
CA GLN A 379 12.09 23.16 -10.67
C GLN A 379 12.93 21.88 -10.63
N HIS A 380 14.24 22.05 -10.69
CA HIS A 380 15.20 20.98 -10.39
C HIS A 380 15.99 21.39 -9.14
N PHE A 381 16.17 20.45 -8.22
CA PHE A 381 16.81 20.71 -6.93
C PHE A 381 18.24 20.17 -6.95
N ASP A 382 19.22 21.06 -6.74
CA ASP A 382 20.64 20.71 -6.63
C ASP A 382 20.99 20.05 -5.28
#